data_cbc9e7918dab0506bf44c1ecaaa3749b
#
_entry.id   cbc9e7918dab0506bf44c1ecaaa3749b
#
_cell.length_a   1.000
_cell.length_b   1.000
_cell.length_c   1.000
_cell.angle_alpha   90.00
_cell.angle_beta   90.00
_cell.angle_gamma   90.00
#
_symmetry.space_group_name_H-M   'P 1'
#
loop_
_entity.id
_entity.type
_entity.pdbx_description
1 polymer ?
#
loop_
_entity_poly.entity_id
_entity_poly.type
_entity_poly.pdbx_seq_one_letter_code
_entity_poly.pdbx_strand_id
1 'polypeptide(L)' 'LELTESDAHRLRCGQVIAVKGADVETVRAVSGERLVALARIEMGHLKALRVFNL' A
#
# COMPACT_ATOMS: atom_id res chain seq x y z
N LEU A 1 4.41 3.59 5.30
CA LEU A 1 3.37 2.70 5.79
C LEU A 1 3.84 1.26 5.78
N GLU A 2 3.89 0.65 6.92
CA GLU A 2 4.33 -0.72 7.06
C GLU A 2 3.19 -1.69 6.78
N LEU A 3 3.41 -2.64 5.87
CA LEU A 3 2.44 -3.66 5.53
C LEU A 3 2.90 -5.03 6.02
N THR A 4 1.95 -5.91 6.31
CA THR A 4 2.23 -7.32 6.48
C THR A 4 2.56 -7.92 5.10
N GLU A 5 3.19 -9.08 5.07
CA GLU A 5 3.46 -9.75 3.80
C GLU A 5 2.18 -10.10 3.05
N SER A 6 1.13 -10.44 3.79
CA SER A 6 -0.18 -10.72 3.22
C SER A 6 -0.75 -9.50 2.51
N ASP A 7 -0.69 -8.34 3.16
CA ASP A 7 -1.20 -7.09 2.58
C ASP A 7 -0.33 -6.64 1.41
N ALA A 8 0.99 -6.81 1.51
CA ALA A 8 1.89 -6.50 0.41
C ALA A 8 1.55 -7.34 -0.83
N HIS A 9 1.27 -8.62 -0.63
CA HIS A 9 0.87 -9.50 -1.72
C HIS A 9 -0.44 -9.04 -2.37
N ARG A 10 -1.42 -8.69 -1.56
CA ARG A 10 -2.70 -8.17 -2.05
C ARG A 10 -2.52 -6.91 -2.89
N LEU A 11 -1.68 -6.01 -2.40
CA LEU A 11 -1.42 -4.76 -3.11
C LEU A 11 -0.75 -5.02 -4.45
N ARG A 12 0.19 -5.97 -4.51
CA ARG A 12 0.84 -6.38 -5.75
C ARG A 12 -0.15 -6.99 -6.75
N CYS A 13 -1.20 -7.62 -6.23
CA CYS A 13 -2.25 -8.19 -7.07
C CYS A 13 -3.31 -7.18 -7.49
N GLY A 14 -3.12 -5.91 -7.17
CA GLY A 14 -4.07 -4.86 -7.54
C GLY A 14 -5.28 -4.76 -6.63
N GLN A 15 -5.24 -5.37 -5.47
CA GLN A 15 -6.35 -5.29 -4.52
C GLN A 15 -6.24 -4.04 -3.65
N VAL A 16 -7.38 -3.53 -3.23
CA VAL A 16 -7.47 -2.41 -2.31
C VAL A 16 -7.46 -2.95 -0.88
N ILE A 17 -6.74 -2.26 0.00
CA ILE A 17 -6.57 -2.68 1.38
C ILE A 17 -7.25 -1.66 2.30
N ALA A 18 -8.03 -2.13 3.27
CA ALA A 18 -8.59 -1.26 4.28
C ALA A 18 -7.50 -0.83 5.25
N VAL A 19 -7.40 0.47 5.50
CA VAL A 19 -6.41 1.04 6.42
C VAL A 19 -7.09 2.08 7.31
N LYS A 20 -6.44 2.39 8.43
CA LYS A 20 -6.90 3.45 9.32
C LYS A 20 -6.10 4.71 9.04
N GLY A 21 -6.72 5.86 9.24
CA GLY A 21 -6.05 7.14 9.17
C GLY A 21 -6.70 8.09 8.19
N ALA A 22 -6.14 9.29 8.12
CA ALA A 22 -6.60 10.35 7.23
C ALA A 22 -6.20 10.05 5.78
N ASP A 23 -6.89 10.69 4.85
CA ASP A 23 -6.54 10.61 3.44
C ASP A 23 -5.12 11.13 3.21
N VAL A 24 -4.36 10.43 2.39
CA VAL A 24 -3.00 10.82 2.00
C VAL A 24 -2.87 10.63 0.49
N GLU A 25 -2.43 11.67 -0.21
CA GLU A 25 -2.31 11.61 -1.66
C GLU A 25 -1.23 10.64 -2.13
N THR A 26 -0.14 10.57 -1.39
CA THR A 26 0.96 9.66 -1.74
C THR A 26 1.62 9.17 -0.47
N VAL A 27 1.77 7.86 -0.37
CA VAL A 27 2.41 7.22 0.76
C VAL A 27 3.26 6.06 0.25
N ARG A 28 4.38 5.81 0.91
CA ARG A 28 5.19 4.64 0.63
C ARG A 28 4.62 3.45 1.38
N ALA A 29 4.30 2.41 0.65
CA ALA A 29 3.89 1.14 1.23
C ALA A 29 5.11 0.23 1.25
N VAL A 30 5.52 -0.19 2.43
CA VAL A 30 6.72 -1.00 2.62
C VAL A 30 6.39 -2.27 3.38
N SER A 31 7.15 -3.33 3.14
CA SER A 31 7.06 -4.56 3.89
C SER A 31 8.48 -4.98 4.29
N GLY A 32 8.75 -4.91 5.59
CA GLY A 32 10.11 -5.08 6.08
C GLY A 32 10.99 -3.96 5.53
N GLU A 33 12.06 -4.31 4.84
CA GLU A 33 12.97 -3.34 4.24
C GLU A 33 12.69 -3.06 2.76
N ARG A 34 11.61 -3.65 2.23
CA ARG A 34 11.29 -3.52 0.81
C ARG A 34 10.21 -2.50 0.58
N LEU A 35 10.44 -1.63 -0.39
CA LEU A 35 9.41 -0.76 -0.91
C LEU A 35 8.51 -1.59 -1.84
N VAL A 36 7.24 -1.68 -1.49
CA VAL A 36 6.26 -2.46 -2.25
C VAL A 36 5.59 -1.62 -3.32
N ALA A 37 5.18 -0.42 -2.95
CA ALA A 37 4.42 0.43 -3.86
C ALA A 37 4.42 1.87 -3.39
N LEU A 38 4.14 2.77 -4.32
CA LEU A 38 3.61 4.09 -3.99
C LEU A 38 2.10 3.96 -4.05
N ALA A 39 1.43 4.51 -3.06
CA ALA A 39 -0.01 4.33 -2.90
C ALA A 39 -0.66 5.61 -2.41
N ARG A 40 -1.96 5.63 -2.39
CA ARG A 40 -2.73 6.71 -1.78
C ARG A 40 -3.73 6.11 -0.81
N ILE A 41 -4.07 6.88 0.22
CA ILE A 41 -5.11 6.51 1.16
C ILE A 41 -6.30 7.42 0.90
N GLU A 42 -7.43 6.82 0.61
CA GLU A 42 -8.66 7.55 0.33
C GLU A 42 -9.83 6.84 0.96
N MET A 43 -10.55 7.53 1.83
CA MET A 43 -11.74 7.01 2.50
C MET A 43 -11.50 5.65 3.19
N GLY A 44 -10.35 5.54 3.87
CA GLY A 44 -10.01 4.30 4.59
C GLY A 44 -9.50 3.17 3.72
N HIS A 45 -9.15 3.44 2.48
CA HIS A 45 -8.64 2.43 1.56
C HIS A 45 -7.28 2.82 1.00
N LEU A 46 -6.38 1.87 0.99
CA LEU A 46 -5.06 2.01 0.38
C LEU A 46 -5.12 1.49 -1.04
N LYS A 47 -4.82 2.37 -2.00
CA LYS A 47 -4.84 2.02 -3.43
C LYS A 47 -3.44 2.22 -3.99
N ALA A 48 -2.92 1.25 -4.70
CA ALA A 48 -1.61 1.36 -5.32
C ALA A 48 -1.66 2.31 -6.50
N LEU A 49 -0.73 3.26 -6.53
CA LEU A 49 -0.51 4.13 -7.68
C LEU A 49 0.54 3.51 -8.59
N ARG A 50 1.56 2.90 -7.99
CA ARG A 50 2.63 2.25 -8.71
C ARG A 50 3.20 1.13 -7.87
N VAL A 51 3.22 -0.07 -8.41
CA VAL A 51 3.73 -1.26 -7.72
C VAL A 51 5.15 -1.56 -8.21
N PHE A 52 6.02 -1.89 -7.27
CA PHE A 52 7.39 -2.28 -7.57
C PHE A 52 7.56 -3.78 -7.38
N ASN A 53 7.98 -4.45 -8.42
CA ASN A 53 8.29 -5.88 -8.39
C ASN A 53 9.80 -6.06 -8.34
N LEU A 54 10.32 -5.96 -7.14
CA LEU A 54 11.76 -6.07 -6.91
C LEU A 54 12.15 -7.44 -6.38
#